data_5cab8757eef281fa1649a493f6e73188
#
_entry.id   5cab8757eef281fa1649a493f6e73188
#
_cell.length_a   1.000
_cell.length_b   1.000
_cell.length_c   1.000
_cell.angle_alpha   90.00
_cell.angle_beta   90.00
_cell.angle_gamma   90.00
#
_symmetry.space_group_name_H-M   'P 1'
#
loop_
_entity.id
_entity.type
_entity.pdbx_description
1 polymer ?
#
loop_
_entity_poly.entity_id
_entity_poly.type
_entity_poly.pdbx_seq_one_letter_code
_entity_poly.pdbx_strand_id
1 'polypeptide(L)'
;DEVSSSSRHQVLDDIETFVERYEKNRYVISCRAAAYRAPSTSFREITLAGNSQEQIKNFIYNWFSSDEVGNTEAAETCWKSLRKSDNVAVRELAQTPLLLTFLCLVYSRSLTFSGNRSILYHQGLRILLKKWFEEKRISKEGIYEGLHVELEEKLLAEIAYKAFREDKLLFTKVNLVNHIRGFLLKELNAPSNLSGE
;
A
#
# COMPACT_ATOMS: atom_id res chain seq x y z
N ASP A 1 9.71 0.48 -12.06
CA ASP A 1 9.27 -0.76 -11.41
C ASP A 1 7.89 -1.24 -11.87
N GLU A 2 7.10 -0.38 -12.46
CA GLU A 2 5.75 -0.70 -13.00
C GLU A 2 5.80 -1.16 -14.48
N VAL A 3 6.99 -1.33 -15.01
CA VAL A 3 7.21 -1.81 -16.38
C VAL A 3 7.34 -3.33 -16.38
N SER A 4 6.72 -3.99 -17.36
CA SER A 4 6.85 -5.44 -17.52
C SER A 4 8.31 -5.86 -17.67
N SER A 5 8.66 -7.04 -17.19
CA SER A 5 10.04 -7.56 -17.29
C SER A 5 10.56 -7.62 -18.72
N SER A 6 9.67 -7.86 -19.70
CA SER A 6 10.02 -7.91 -21.13
C SER A 6 10.35 -6.55 -21.74
N SER A 7 9.75 -5.46 -21.21
CA SER A 7 9.96 -4.10 -21.74
C SER A 7 11.01 -3.29 -20.95
N ARG A 8 11.52 -3.86 -19.86
CA ARG A 8 12.38 -3.13 -18.92
C ARG A 8 13.69 -2.67 -19.54
N HIS A 9 14.35 -3.53 -20.33
CA HIS A 9 15.60 -3.15 -21.02
C HIS A 9 15.37 -1.97 -21.96
N GLN A 10 14.33 -2.06 -22.78
CA GLN A 10 14.00 -0.99 -23.73
C GLN A 10 13.77 0.35 -23.00
N VAL A 11 13.04 0.36 -21.90
CA VAL A 11 12.79 1.58 -21.13
C VAL A 11 14.07 2.14 -20.51
N LEU A 12 15.01 1.30 -20.06
CA LEU A 12 16.29 1.76 -19.55
C LEU A 12 17.16 2.36 -20.67
N ASP A 13 17.23 1.73 -21.82
CA ASP A 13 17.94 2.24 -23.00
C ASP A 13 17.34 3.56 -23.48
N ASP A 14 16.02 3.68 -23.50
CA ASP A 14 15.32 4.92 -23.86
C ASP A 14 15.63 6.06 -22.88
N ILE A 15 15.70 5.75 -21.56
CA ILE A 15 16.08 6.71 -20.53
C ILE A 15 17.53 7.18 -20.74
N GLU A 16 18.45 6.27 -21.00
CA GLU A 16 19.85 6.61 -21.23
C GLU A 16 19.99 7.50 -22.48
N THR A 17 19.39 7.10 -23.58
CA THR A 17 19.36 7.87 -24.83
C THR A 17 18.80 9.28 -24.60
N PHE A 18 17.74 9.38 -23.78
CA PHE A 18 17.13 10.66 -23.46
C PHE A 18 18.05 11.55 -22.62
N VAL A 19 18.71 10.98 -21.63
CA VAL A 19 19.66 11.70 -20.76
C VAL A 19 20.86 12.20 -21.56
N GLU A 20 21.42 11.37 -22.43
CA GLU A 20 22.54 11.73 -23.30
C GLU A 20 22.16 12.84 -24.28
N ARG A 21 20.95 12.77 -24.87
CA ARG A 21 20.45 13.79 -25.79
C ARG A 21 20.30 15.16 -25.14
N TYR A 22 19.96 15.19 -23.86
CA TYR A 22 19.67 16.41 -23.10
C TYR A 22 20.57 16.58 -21.88
N GLU A 23 21.86 16.34 -22.05
CA GLU A 23 22.90 16.32 -20.99
C GLU A 23 23.00 17.58 -20.12
N LYS A 24 22.46 18.73 -20.58
CA LYS A 24 22.42 19.98 -19.80
C LYS A 24 21.35 19.98 -18.70
N ASN A 25 20.45 19.01 -18.68
CA ASN A 25 19.39 18.88 -17.68
C ASN A 25 19.88 18.07 -16.46
N ARG A 26 19.11 18.17 -15.37
CA ARG A 26 19.28 17.32 -14.20
C ARG A 26 18.15 16.31 -14.16
N TYR A 27 18.48 15.07 -13.89
CA TYR A 27 17.54 13.95 -13.89
C TYR A 27 17.50 13.29 -12.51
N VAL A 28 16.32 12.94 -12.05
CA VAL A 28 16.08 12.13 -10.86
C VAL A 28 15.12 11.02 -11.25
N ILE A 29 15.50 9.79 -11.00
CA ILE A 29 14.68 8.61 -11.29
C ILE A 29 14.46 7.88 -9.96
N SER A 30 13.20 7.55 -9.66
CA SER A 30 12.85 6.74 -8.50
C SER A 30 12.44 5.33 -8.91
N CYS A 31 12.88 4.35 -8.15
CA CYS A 31 12.52 2.95 -8.36
C CYS A 31 12.49 2.22 -7.02
N ARG A 32 11.58 1.26 -6.86
CA ARG A 32 11.59 0.39 -5.67
C ARG A 32 12.84 -0.48 -5.66
N ALA A 33 13.49 -0.62 -4.50
CA ALA A 33 14.72 -1.39 -4.37
C ALA A 33 14.58 -2.84 -4.88
N ALA A 34 13.43 -3.48 -4.65
CA ALA A 34 13.17 -4.85 -5.13
C ALA A 34 13.12 -4.99 -6.65
N ALA A 35 12.73 -3.92 -7.36
CA ALA A 35 12.65 -3.90 -8.83
C ALA A 35 13.88 -3.26 -9.47
N TYR A 36 14.75 -2.66 -8.65
CA TYR A 36 15.93 -1.96 -9.15
C TYR A 36 16.91 -2.93 -9.83
N ARG A 37 17.33 -2.52 -10.99
CA ARG A 37 18.48 -3.09 -11.72
C ARG A 37 19.34 -1.90 -12.09
N ALA A 38 20.63 -1.97 -11.79
CA ALA A 38 21.54 -0.87 -12.10
C ALA A 38 21.36 -0.43 -13.56
N PRO A 39 20.90 0.80 -13.82
CA PRO A 39 21.07 1.38 -15.14
C PRO A 39 22.56 1.63 -15.34
N SER A 40 22.94 2.14 -16.49
CA SER A 40 24.33 2.44 -16.81
C SER A 40 25.05 3.29 -15.76
N THR A 41 26.32 3.45 -15.94
CA THR A 41 27.25 4.22 -15.09
C THR A 41 26.96 5.72 -15.00
N SER A 42 25.94 6.23 -15.71
CA SER A 42 25.64 7.67 -15.81
C SER A 42 24.90 8.23 -14.59
N PHE A 43 24.29 7.39 -13.76
CA PHE A 43 23.51 7.83 -12.60
C PHE A 43 24.24 7.59 -11.28
N ARG A 44 24.09 8.55 -10.36
CA ARG A 44 24.49 8.35 -8.96
C ARG A 44 23.33 7.71 -8.20
N GLU A 45 23.57 6.55 -7.66
CA GLU A 45 22.59 5.81 -6.87
C GLU A 45 22.50 6.36 -5.44
N ILE A 46 21.28 6.51 -4.95
CA ILE A 46 20.99 6.88 -3.57
C ILE A 46 19.88 5.96 -3.06
N THR A 47 20.13 5.26 -1.97
CA THR A 47 19.10 4.47 -1.29
C THR A 47 18.50 5.28 -0.15
N LEU A 48 17.16 5.43 -0.14
CA LEU A 48 16.46 6.08 0.95
C LEU A 48 16.45 5.15 2.18
N ALA A 49 16.98 5.64 3.29
CA ALA A 49 16.92 4.94 4.56
C ALA A 49 15.51 4.96 5.14
N GLY A 50 15.21 4.00 6.02
CA GLY A 50 13.98 4.02 6.82
C GLY A 50 13.95 5.21 7.79
N ASN A 51 12.75 5.54 8.28
CA ASN A 51 12.56 6.62 9.24
C ASN A 51 13.36 6.40 10.53
N SER A 52 14.07 7.42 10.98
CA SER A 52 14.68 7.46 12.31
C SER A 52 13.62 7.56 13.41
N GLN A 53 14.00 7.28 14.65
CA GLN A 53 13.10 7.40 15.82
C GLN A 53 12.54 8.82 15.96
N GLU A 54 13.33 9.83 15.66
CA GLU A 54 12.90 11.22 15.71
C GLU A 54 11.89 11.53 14.60
N GLN A 55 12.14 11.06 13.39
CA GLN A 55 11.21 11.22 12.27
C GLN A 55 9.86 10.51 12.55
N ILE A 56 9.91 9.30 13.11
CA ILE A 56 8.71 8.56 13.52
C ILE A 56 7.92 9.36 14.57
N LYS A 57 8.61 9.88 15.59
CA LYS A 57 7.98 10.71 16.63
C LYS A 57 7.31 11.94 16.01
N ASN A 58 8.05 12.71 15.23
CA ASN A 58 7.56 13.93 14.60
C ASN A 58 6.36 13.64 13.69
N PHE A 59 6.39 12.52 12.94
CA PHE A 59 5.27 12.10 12.11
C PHE A 59 4.02 11.83 12.93
N ILE A 60 4.14 11.06 14.04
CA ILE A 60 3.02 10.74 14.93
C ILE A 60 2.40 12.03 15.50
N TYR A 61 3.24 12.95 15.98
CA TYR A 61 2.74 14.22 16.52
C TYR A 61 2.03 15.05 15.45
N ASN A 62 2.59 15.16 14.25
CA ASN A 62 1.96 15.87 13.14
C ASN A 62 0.63 15.21 12.73
N TRP A 63 0.57 13.88 12.69
CA TRP A 63 -0.63 13.14 12.33
C TRP A 63 -1.80 13.45 13.27
N PHE A 64 -1.58 13.35 14.57
CA PHE A 64 -2.63 13.61 15.57
C PHE A 64 -2.89 15.09 15.83
N SER A 65 -2.00 15.99 15.44
CA SER A 65 -2.20 17.45 15.54
C SER A 65 -2.96 18.02 14.35
N SER A 66 -3.07 17.30 13.24
CA SER A 66 -3.77 17.78 12.03
C SER A 66 -5.29 17.66 12.12
N ASP A 67 -5.82 16.92 13.10
CA ASP A 67 -7.25 16.94 13.40
C ASP A 67 -7.66 18.28 14.05
N GLU A 68 -8.85 18.77 13.75
CA GLU A 68 -9.36 20.11 14.16
C GLU A 68 -9.27 20.39 15.68
N VAL A 69 -9.05 19.37 16.50
CA VAL A 69 -8.96 19.45 17.98
C VAL A 69 -7.53 19.27 18.50
N GLY A 70 -6.54 19.05 17.63
CA GLY A 70 -5.12 18.90 18.00
C GLY A 70 -4.89 17.94 19.18
N ASN A 71 -5.02 16.62 18.96
CA ASN A 71 -4.98 15.64 20.05
C ASN A 71 -3.54 15.25 20.43
N THR A 72 -2.85 16.17 21.13
CA THR A 72 -1.48 15.96 21.63
C THR A 72 -1.39 14.77 22.59
N GLU A 73 -2.45 14.48 23.36
CA GLU A 73 -2.49 13.34 24.27
C GLU A 73 -2.51 12.01 23.50
N ALA A 74 -3.27 11.93 22.40
CA ALA A 74 -3.27 10.76 21.53
C ALA A 74 -1.90 10.53 20.88
N ALA A 75 -1.21 11.59 20.47
CA ALA A 75 0.15 11.49 19.94
C ALA A 75 1.13 10.92 20.98
N GLU A 76 1.10 11.46 22.20
CA GLU A 76 1.97 11.01 23.30
C GLU A 76 1.70 9.55 23.67
N THR A 77 0.45 9.16 23.79
CA THR A 77 0.07 7.78 24.13
C THR A 77 0.40 6.80 23.01
N CYS A 78 0.22 7.20 21.74
CA CYS A 78 0.63 6.43 20.57
C CYS A 78 2.15 6.20 20.58
N TRP A 79 2.93 7.27 20.75
CA TRP A 79 4.38 7.20 20.83
C TRP A 79 4.86 6.30 21.98
N LYS A 80 4.29 6.45 23.18
CA LYS A 80 4.60 5.58 24.33
C LYS A 80 4.24 4.12 24.04
N SER A 81 3.08 3.87 23.44
CA SER A 81 2.64 2.53 23.07
C SER A 81 3.61 1.89 22.07
N LEU A 82 4.04 2.63 21.05
CA LEU A 82 5.00 2.14 20.04
C LEU A 82 6.33 1.70 20.69
N ARG A 83 6.75 2.36 21.76
CA ARG A 83 8.02 2.09 22.45
C ARG A 83 7.99 0.95 23.46
N LYS A 84 6.85 0.36 23.74
CA LYS A 84 6.76 -0.79 24.65
C LYS A 84 7.61 -1.97 24.15
N SER A 85 8.13 -2.76 25.10
CA SER A 85 8.93 -3.96 24.80
C SER A 85 8.23 -4.93 23.84
N ASP A 86 6.92 -5.08 24.03
CA ASP A 86 6.11 -6.04 23.27
C ASP A 86 5.83 -5.59 21.82
N ASN A 87 6.15 -4.34 21.50
CA ASN A 87 5.88 -3.73 20.19
C ASN A 87 7.13 -3.62 19.31
N VAL A 88 8.14 -4.46 19.46
CA VAL A 88 9.35 -4.46 18.63
C VAL A 88 9.00 -4.59 17.15
N ALA A 89 8.16 -5.57 16.80
CA ALA A 89 7.73 -5.80 15.42
C ALA A 89 6.96 -4.61 14.82
N VAL A 90 6.19 -3.88 15.65
CA VAL A 90 5.46 -2.67 15.26
C VAL A 90 6.43 -1.51 14.98
N ARG A 91 7.48 -1.36 15.80
CA ARG A 91 8.52 -0.34 15.59
C ARG A 91 9.29 -0.53 14.29
N GLU A 92 9.55 -1.78 13.91
CA GLU A 92 10.19 -2.08 12.63
C GLU A 92 9.31 -1.64 11.45
N LEU A 93 8.00 -1.87 11.53
CA LEU A 93 7.05 -1.40 10.51
C LEU A 93 7.04 0.14 10.41
N ALA A 94 7.16 0.84 11.52
CA ALA A 94 7.18 2.31 11.57
C ALA A 94 8.36 2.95 10.82
N GLN A 95 9.41 2.18 10.53
CA GLN A 95 10.53 2.67 9.70
C GLN A 95 10.13 2.98 8.26
N THR A 96 9.04 2.38 7.77
CA THR A 96 8.53 2.64 6.43
C THR A 96 7.42 3.70 6.49
N PRO A 97 7.50 4.81 5.74
CA PRO A 97 6.50 5.89 5.81
C PRO A 97 5.06 5.42 5.60
N LEU A 98 4.83 4.56 4.61
CA LEU A 98 3.50 4.00 4.35
C LEU A 98 2.98 3.19 5.55
N LEU A 99 3.82 2.35 6.14
CA LEU A 99 3.43 1.52 7.28
C LEU A 99 3.26 2.35 8.55
N LEU A 100 4.03 3.43 8.72
CA LEU A 100 3.83 4.38 9.81
C LEU A 100 2.47 5.08 9.72
N THR A 101 2.09 5.55 8.52
CA THR A 101 0.73 6.07 8.26
C THR A 101 -0.34 5.06 8.65
N PHE A 102 -0.15 3.82 8.23
CA PHE A 102 -1.05 2.71 8.54
C PHE A 102 -1.16 2.44 10.05
N LEU A 103 -0.05 2.46 10.76
CA LEU A 103 -0.04 2.33 12.22
C LEU A 103 -0.77 3.46 12.92
N CYS A 104 -0.59 4.71 12.50
CA CYS A 104 -1.34 5.86 13.03
C CYS A 104 -2.84 5.70 12.78
N LEU A 105 -3.23 5.24 11.59
CA LEU A 105 -4.62 4.99 11.24
C LEU A 105 -5.25 3.89 12.11
N VAL A 106 -4.53 2.79 12.37
CA VAL A 106 -4.98 1.72 13.27
C VAL A 106 -5.10 2.25 14.69
N TYR A 107 -4.07 2.99 15.17
CA TYR A 107 -4.07 3.52 16.53
C TYR A 107 -5.19 4.52 16.78
N SER A 108 -5.52 5.38 15.81
CA SER A 108 -6.64 6.34 15.94
C SER A 108 -8.00 5.65 16.15
N ARG A 109 -8.13 4.36 15.81
CA ARG A 109 -9.37 3.60 15.94
C ARG A 109 -9.37 2.66 17.15
N SER A 110 -8.24 2.03 17.44
CA SER A 110 -8.14 0.97 18.47
C SER A 110 -7.45 1.41 19.74
N LEU A 111 -6.73 2.53 19.75
CA LEU A 111 -5.90 3.07 20.83
C LEU A 111 -4.82 2.11 21.35
N THR A 112 -4.59 1.00 20.65
CA THR A 112 -3.60 -0.03 20.99
C THR A 112 -2.98 -0.62 19.73
N PHE A 113 -1.78 -1.18 19.88
CA PHE A 113 -1.16 -2.00 18.83
C PHE A 113 -1.24 -3.48 19.22
N SER A 114 -1.60 -4.33 18.26
CA SER A 114 -1.38 -5.77 18.41
C SER A 114 0.10 -6.07 18.15
N GLY A 115 0.74 -6.85 18.97
CA GLY A 115 2.11 -7.33 18.74
C GLY A 115 2.23 -8.26 17.51
N ASN A 116 1.11 -8.72 16.97
CA ASN A 116 1.06 -9.57 15.78
C ASN A 116 0.88 -8.73 14.51
N ARG A 117 1.88 -8.78 13.61
CA ARG A 117 1.86 -8.06 12.31
C ARG A 117 0.64 -8.39 11.46
N SER A 118 0.23 -9.65 11.41
CA SER A 118 -0.91 -10.10 10.61
C SER A 118 -2.21 -9.44 11.09
N ILE A 119 -2.40 -9.35 12.41
CA ILE A 119 -3.57 -8.68 13.00
C ILE A 119 -3.54 -7.18 12.68
N LEU A 120 -2.38 -6.53 12.77
CA LEU A 120 -2.23 -5.11 12.42
C LEU A 120 -2.59 -4.84 10.96
N TYR A 121 -2.06 -5.66 10.03
CA TYR A 121 -2.39 -5.52 8.61
C TYR A 121 -3.88 -5.73 8.34
N HIS A 122 -4.49 -6.73 8.98
CA HIS A 122 -5.93 -6.98 8.85
C HIS A 122 -6.76 -5.81 9.38
N GLN A 123 -6.44 -5.29 10.57
CA GLN A 123 -7.13 -4.14 11.13
C GLN A 123 -7.06 -2.90 10.21
N GLY A 124 -5.87 -2.59 9.72
CA GLY A 124 -5.69 -1.45 8.85
C GLY A 124 -6.35 -1.63 7.48
N LEU A 125 -6.28 -2.82 6.89
CA LEU A 125 -6.99 -3.11 5.65
C LEU A 125 -8.51 -2.88 5.81
N ARG A 126 -9.10 -3.36 6.91
CA ARG A 126 -10.53 -3.13 7.20
C ARG A 126 -10.87 -1.64 7.32
N ILE A 127 -10.01 -0.85 7.97
CA ILE A 127 -10.23 0.61 8.09
C ILE A 127 -10.18 1.26 6.71
N LEU A 128 -9.21 0.90 5.87
CA LEU A 128 -9.07 1.45 4.52
C LEU A 128 -10.25 1.06 3.63
N LEU A 129 -10.66 -0.20 3.65
CA LEU A 129 -11.82 -0.67 2.89
C LEU A 129 -13.10 0.06 3.32
N LYS A 130 -13.34 0.17 4.63
CA LYS A 130 -14.50 0.87 5.16
C LYS A 130 -14.52 2.34 4.74
N LYS A 131 -13.39 3.04 4.84
CA LYS A 131 -13.27 4.45 4.43
C LYS A 131 -13.51 4.60 2.92
N TRP A 132 -12.92 3.72 2.12
CA TRP A 132 -13.10 3.73 0.67
C TRP A 132 -14.57 3.48 0.27
N PHE A 133 -15.28 2.60 0.96
CA PHE A 133 -16.71 2.39 0.79
C PHE A 133 -17.55 3.61 1.13
N GLU A 134 -17.25 4.26 2.25
CA GLU A 134 -17.93 5.47 2.66
C GLU A 134 -17.76 6.58 1.61
N GLU A 135 -16.57 6.76 1.07
CA GLU A 135 -16.27 7.73 0.01
C GLU A 135 -16.97 7.39 -1.31
N LYS A 136 -17.02 6.12 -1.71
CA LYS A 136 -17.68 5.66 -2.94
C LYS A 136 -19.21 5.74 -2.85
N ARG A 137 -19.80 5.49 -1.70
CA ARG A 137 -21.23 5.69 -1.48
C ARG A 137 -21.68 7.14 -1.71
N ILE A 138 -20.84 8.10 -1.37
CA ILE A 138 -21.08 9.52 -1.60
C ILE A 138 -21.09 9.84 -3.11
N SER A 139 -20.31 9.12 -3.92
CA SER A 139 -20.18 9.35 -5.37
C SER A 139 -21.31 8.75 -6.23
N LYS A 140 -22.32 8.11 -5.62
CA LYS A 140 -23.50 7.50 -6.32
C LYS A 140 -23.17 6.50 -7.45
N GLU A 141 -21.96 5.99 -7.51
CA GLU A 141 -21.61 4.91 -8.44
C GLU A 141 -22.10 3.59 -7.84
N GLY A 142 -23.36 3.21 -8.17
CA GLY A 142 -24.08 2.07 -7.62
C GLY A 142 -23.57 0.67 -8.03
N ILE A 143 -22.29 0.51 -8.28
CA ILE A 143 -21.68 -0.77 -8.70
C ILE A 143 -21.46 -1.71 -7.51
N TYR A 144 -21.54 -1.20 -6.25
CA TYR A 144 -21.13 -1.95 -5.06
C TYR A 144 -22.22 -2.15 -4.00
N GLU A 145 -23.49 -1.91 -4.33
CA GLU A 145 -24.60 -1.99 -3.35
C GLU A 145 -24.83 -3.37 -2.69
N GLY A 146 -24.06 -4.39 -3.06
CA GLY A 146 -24.24 -5.75 -2.55
C GLY A 146 -22.99 -6.42 -1.97
N LEU A 147 -21.80 -5.84 -2.09
CA LEU A 147 -20.60 -6.45 -1.55
C LEU A 147 -20.35 -5.99 -0.12
N HIS A 148 -20.51 -6.89 0.85
CA HIS A 148 -20.10 -6.64 2.23
C HIS A 148 -18.57 -6.60 2.34
N VAL A 149 -18.02 -5.76 3.24
CA VAL A 149 -16.59 -5.62 3.51
C VAL A 149 -15.88 -6.98 3.70
N GLU A 150 -16.54 -7.93 4.33
CA GLU A 150 -16.02 -9.29 4.55
C GLU A 150 -15.80 -10.08 3.24
N LEU A 151 -16.69 -9.89 2.26
CA LEU A 151 -16.55 -10.54 0.96
C LEU A 151 -15.43 -9.91 0.14
N GLU A 152 -15.23 -8.60 0.25
CA GLU A 152 -14.09 -7.93 -0.37
C GLU A 152 -12.76 -8.33 0.26
N GLU A 153 -12.69 -8.42 1.59
CA GLU A 153 -11.51 -8.95 2.27
C GLU A 153 -11.16 -10.35 1.75
N LYS A 154 -12.17 -11.21 1.59
CA LYS A 154 -11.99 -12.57 1.08
C LYS A 154 -11.52 -12.58 -0.38
N LEU A 155 -12.11 -11.73 -1.22
CA LEU A 155 -11.70 -11.56 -2.62
C LEU A 155 -10.23 -11.09 -2.72
N LEU A 156 -9.89 -10.02 -2.00
CA LEU A 156 -8.52 -9.50 -1.99
C LEU A 156 -7.52 -10.52 -1.45
N ALA A 157 -7.87 -11.26 -0.40
CA ALA A 157 -7.03 -12.31 0.15
C ALA A 157 -6.80 -13.46 -0.86
N GLU A 158 -7.84 -13.87 -1.59
CA GLU A 158 -7.71 -14.92 -2.61
C GLU A 158 -6.83 -14.47 -3.78
N ILE A 159 -7.02 -13.24 -4.27
CA ILE A 159 -6.19 -12.65 -5.34
C ILE A 159 -4.73 -12.55 -4.88
N ALA A 160 -4.50 -11.98 -3.69
CA ALA A 160 -3.15 -11.81 -3.14
C ALA A 160 -2.45 -13.16 -2.92
N TYR A 161 -3.15 -14.16 -2.40
CA TYR A 161 -2.61 -15.51 -2.19
C TYR A 161 -2.19 -16.18 -3.50
N LYS A 162 -3.05 -16.11 -4.53
CA LYS A 162 -2.73 -16.67 -5.85
C LYS A 162 -1.54 -15.96 -6.48
N ALA A 163 -1.56 -14.61 -6.46
CA ALA A 163 -0.48 -13.79 -6.98
C ALA A 163 0.87 -14.11 -6.32
N PHE A 164 0.87 -14.21 -5.00
CA PHE A 164 2.07 -14.54 -4.24
C PHE A 164 2.61 -15.93 -4.56
N ARG A 165 1.72 -16.93 -4.63
CA ARG A 165 2.12 -18.32 -4.98
C ARG A 165 2.70 -18.45 -6.37
N GLU A 166 2.22 -17.65 -7.33
CA GLU A 166 2.63 -17.69 -8.73
C GLU A 166 3.76 -16.69 -9.06
N ASP A 167 4.22 -15.92 -8.05
CA ASP A 167 5.18 -14.82 -8.22
C ASP A 167 4.75 -13.81 -9.29
N LYS A 168 3.42 -13.58 -9.38
CA LYS A 168 2.79 -12.65 -10.34
C LYS A 168 2.17 -11.49 -9.60
N LEU A 169 2.97 -10.46 -9.32
CA LEU A 169 2.53 -9.27 -8.58
C LEU A 169 1.86 -8.21 -9.46
N LEU A 170 1.90 -8.37 -10.78
CA LEU A 170 1.28 -7.45 -11.75
C LEU A 170 0.14 -8.16 -12.49
N PHE A 171 -1.00 -7.49 -12.54
CA PHE A 171 -2.18 -7.99 -13.23
C PHE A 171 -2.52 -7.10 -14.43
N THR A 172 -2.88 -7.72 -15.55
CA THR A 172 -3.63 -7.03 -16.59
C THR A 172 -5.09 -6.85 -16.15
N LYS A 173 -5.78 -5.82 -16.68
CA LYS A 173 -7.21 -5.61 -16.40
C LYS A 173 -8.02 -6.89 -16.67
N VAL A 174 -7.75 -7.58 -17.78
CA VAL A 174 -8.44 -8.81 -18.18
C VAL A 174 -8.24 -9.92 -17.14
N ASN A 175 -7.00 -10.13 -16.68
CA ASN A 175 -6.71 -11.15 -15.67
C ASN A 175 -7.41 -10.84 -14.34
N LEU A 176 -7.40 -9.58 -13.91
CA LEU A 176 -8.05 -9.19 -12.67
C LEU A 176 -9.58 -9.38 -12.77
N VAL A 177 -10.21 -8.95 -13.86
CA VAL A 177 -11.64 -9.15 -14.10
C VAL A 177 -12.01 -10.64 -14.09
N ASN A 178 -11.19 -11.51 -14.71
CA ASN A 178 -11.44 -12.95 -14.69
C ASN A 178 -11.33 -13.54 -13.29
N HIS A 179 -10.38 -13.08 -12.46
CA HIS A 179 -10.28 -13.51 -11.05
C HIS A 179 -11.51 -13.08 -10.25
N ILE A 180 -11.92 -11.81 -10.37
CA ILE A 180 -13.10 -11.27 -9.70
C ILE A 180 -14.36 -12.05 -10.12
N ARG A 181 -14.57 -12.23 -11.43
CA ARG A 181 -15.71 -12.99 -11.96
C ARG A 181 -15.73 -14.43 -11.41
N GLY A 182 -14.60 -15.14 -11.44
CA GLY A 182 -14.51 -16.50 -10.91
C GLY A 182 -14.85 -16.58 -9.42
N PHE A 183 -14.40 -15.60 -8.64
CA PHE A 183 -14.71 -15.48 -7.22
C PHE A 183 -16.22 -15.23 -7.00
N LEU A 184 -16.82 -14.27 -7.69
CA LEU A 184 -18.23 -13.92 -7.54
C LEU A 184 -19.16 -15.08 -7.96
N LEU A 185 -18.83 -15.79 -9.03
CA LEU A 185 -19.58 -16.99 -9.45
C LEU A 185 -19.56 -18.08 -8.38
N LYS A 186 -18.41 -18.26 -7.72
CA LYS A 186 -18.22 -19.27 -6.68
C LYS A 186 -18.94 -18.92 -5.36
N GLU A 187 -18.81 -17.66 -4.92
CA GLU A 187 -19.26 -17.25 -3.57
C GLU A 187 -20.73 -16.80 -3.54
N LEU A 188 -21.22 -16.20 -4.62
CA LEU A 188 -22.58 -15.63 -4.69
C LEU A 188 -23.56 -16.48 -5.51
N ASN A 189 -23.12 -17.63 -6.04
CA ASN A 189 -23.93 -18.38 -7.05
C ASN A 189 -24.44 -17.45 -8.17
N ALA A 190 -23.66 -16.44 -8.53
CA ALA A 190 -24.05 -15.42 -9.48
C ALA A 190 -24.22 -16.02 -10.89
N PRO A 191 -25.13 -15.49 -11.71
CA PRO A 191 -25.36 -16.00 -13.06
C PRO A 191 -24.09 -15.87 -13.91
N SER A 192 -23.83 -16.87 -14.78
CA SER A 192 -22.63 -16.98 -15.61
C SER A 192 -22.44 -15.86 -16.65
N ASN A 193 -23.44 -14.99 -16.82
CA ASN A 193 -23.47 -13.91 -17.80
C ASN A 193 -23.07 -12.51 -17.24
N LEU A 194 -22.36 -12.47 -16.11
CA LEU A 194 -21.81 -11.22 -15.60
C LEU A 194 -20.93 -10.56 -16.66
N SER A 195 -21.34 -9.39 -17.13
CA SER A 195 -20.52 -8.55 -18.01
C SER A 195 -19.29 -8.03 -17.25
N GLY A 196 -18.18 -7.91 -17.93
CA GLY A 196 -16.92 -7.43 -17.35
C GLY A 196 -16.74 -5.92 -17.50
N GLU A 197 -17.80 -5.14 -17.28
CA GLU A 197 -17.75 -3.67 -17.29
C GLU A 197 -17.10 -3.10 -16.03
#